data_088cf49dadd3638504b83a362f8808cb
#
_entry.id   088cf49dadd3638504b83a362f8808cb
#
_cell.length_a   1.000
_cell.length_b   1.000
_cell.length_c   1.000
_cell.angle_alpha   90.00
_cell.angle_beta   90.00
_cell.angle_gamma   90.00
#
_symmetry.space_group_name_H-M   'P 1'
#
loop_
_entity.id
_entity.type
_entity.pdbx_description
1 polymer ?
#
loop_
_entity_poly.entity_id
_entity_poly.type
_entity_poly.pdbx_seq_one_letter_code
_entity_poly.pdbx_strand_id
1 'polypeptide(L)'
;MNVRYIKLILSFVLVLLTMSIILTFSLQTGEKSSNTSTGVIEEVLNSVIGEENVTDEMVSSFQIPVRKMAHFGIYMLLGFTLINLFNQIVLTFDLSKYLMYVSFFVGILYAIFDEFVIQGVTTGRAPSWIDVLIDTSGVAIGIILFIPILTLTKKINKK
;
A
#
# COMPACT_ATOMS: atom_id res chain seq x y z
N MET A 1 -30.57 3.45 6.99
CA MET A 1 -29.30 4.19 6.90
C MET A 1 -29.07 4.58 5.45
N ASN A 2 -28.76 5.85 5.16
CA ASN A 2 -28.57 6.34 3.78
C ASN A 2 -27.38 5.60 3.13
N VAL A 3 -27.55 5.13 1.88
CA VAL A 3 -26.53 4.39 1.11
C VAL A 3 -25.18 5.13 1.05
N ARG A 4 -25.19 6.47 1.03
CA ARG A 4 -23.96 7.29 1.03
C ARG A 4 -23.15 7.08 2.31
N TYR A 5 -23.79 7.06 3.47
CA TYR A 5 -23.10 6.82 4.75
C TYR A 5 -22.56 5.39 4.86
N ILE A 6 -23.27 4.40 4.31
CA ILE A 6 -22.78 3.02 4.26
C ILE A 6 -21.47 2.96 3.45
N LYS A 7 -21.45 3.55 2.24
CA LYS A 7 -20.25 3.58 1.39
C LYS A 7 -19.10 4.31 2.07
N LEU A 8 -19.37 5.42 2.76
CA LEU A 8 -18.36 6.16 3.51
C LEU A 8 -17.75 5.31 4.62
N ILE A 9 -18.58 4.64 5.43
CA ILE A 9 -18.11 3.75 6.52
C ILE A 9 -17.28 2.61 5.96
N LEU A 10 -17.74 1.95 4.89
CA LEU A 10 -16.98 0.86 4.25
C LEU A 10 -15.63 1.34 3.72
N SER A 11 -15.58 2.52 3.10
CA SER A 11 -14.33 3.10 2.62
C SER A 11 -13.36 3.42 3.76
N PHE A 12 -13.87 3.93 4.87
CA PHE A 12 -13.08 4.19 6.08
C PHE A 12 -12.50 2.89 6.66
N VAL A 13 -13.33 1.84 6.78
CA VAL A 13 -12.89 0.52 7.25
C VAL A 13 -11.80 -0.06 6.34
N LEU A 14 -11.93 0.09 5.00
CA LEU A 14 -10.90 -0.38 4.06
C LEU A 14 -9.57 0.33 4.26
N VAL A 15 -9.56 1.64 4.49
CA VAL A 15 -8.34 2.38 4.80
C VAL A 15 -7.70 1.87 6.09
N LEU A 16 -8.49 1.72 7.16
CA LEU A 16 -7.98 1.21 8.43
C LEU A 16 -7.41 -0.21 8.30
N LEU A 17 -8.06 -1.09 7.54
CA LEU A 17 -7.56 -2.43 7.28
C LEU A 17 -6.22 -2.38 6.52
N THR A 18 -6.12 -1.55 5.48
CA THR A 18 -4.87 -1.40 4.71
C THR A 18 -3.74 -0.87 5.59
N MET A 19 -4.00 0.17 6.40
CA MET A 19 -3.02 0.71 7.35
C MET A 19 -2.60 -0.33 8.40
N SER A 20 -3.54 -1.15 8.89
CA SER A 20 -3.25 -2.22 9.85
C SER A 20 -2.37 -3.31 9.25
N ILE A 21 -2.58 -3.66 7.97
CA ILE A 21 -1.73 -4.62 7.26
C ILE A 21 -0.31 -4.06 7.11
N ILE A 22 -0.15 -2.80 6.68
CA ILE A 22 1.16 -2.14 6.59
C ILE A 22 1.85 -2.20 7.96
N LEU A 23 1.17 -1.75 9.01
CA LEU A 23 1.70 -1.75 10.38
C LEU A 23 2.16 -3.15 10.81
N THR A 24 1.38 -4.19 10.49
CA THR A 24 1.73 -5.57 10.84
C THR A 24 3.03 -6.02 10.18
N PHE A 25 3.26 -5.65 8.92
CA PHE A 25 4.51 -5.96 8.20
C PHE A 25 5.68 -5.09 8.68
N SER A 26 5.42 -3.82 8.99
CA SER A 26 6.44 -2.87 9.46
C SER A 26 6.96 -3.18 10.85
N LEU A 27 6.13 -3.77 11.71
CA LEU A 27 6.51 -4.25 13.05
C LEU A 27 7.28 -5.58 13.04
N GLN A 28 7.39 -6.27 11.91
CA GLN A 28 8.21 -7.47 11.83
C GLN A 28 9.70 -7.11 11.94
N THR A 29 10.44 -7.83 12.77
CA THR A 29 11.90 -7.70 12.82
C THR A 29 12.54 -7.92 11.46
N GLY A 30 13.73 -7.36 11.23
CA GLY A 30 14.45 -7.54 9.98
C GLY A 30 14.63 -9.01 9.60
N GLU A 31 14.96 -9.86 10.59
CA GLU A 31 15.09 -11.31 10.41
C GLU A 31 13.77 -11.97 9.98
N LYS A 32 12.66 -11.69 10.67
CA LYS A 32 11.34 -12.26 10.31
C LYS A 32 10.89 -11.82 8.92
N SER A 33 11.12 -10.55 8.59
CA SER A 33 10.81 -10.00 7.26
C SER A 33 11.64 -10.67 6.18
N SER A 34 12.94 -10.93 6.44
CA SER A 34 13.82 -11.66 5.53
C SER A 34 13.36 -13.09 5.31
N ASN A 35 13.06 -13.82 6.39
CA ASN A 35 12.58 -15.21 6.31
C ASN A 35 11.26 -15.32 5.53
N THR A 36 10.34 -14.37 5.71
CA THR A 36 9.08 -14.31 4.94
C THR A 36 9.36 -14.10 3.45
N SER A 37 10.27 -13.18 3.11
CA SER A 37 10.65 -12.94 1.71
C SER A 37 11.36 -14.15 1.09
N THR A 38 12.26 -14.81 1.83
CA THR A 38 12.94 -16.04 1.41
C THR A 38 11.94 -17.13 1.01
N GLY A 39 10.96 -17.43 1.88
CA GLY A 39 9.96 -18.47 1.57
C GLY A 39 9.17 -18.18 0.31
N VAL A 40 8.76 -16.91 0.08
CA VAL A 40 8.06 -16.51 -1.14
C VAL A 40 8.96 -16.65 -2.38
N ILE A 41 10.24 -16.23 -2.28
CA ILE A 41 11.19 -16.30 -3.38
C ILE A 41 11.46 -17.77 -3.76
N GLU A 42 11.72 -18.62 -2.78
CA GLU A 42 11.95 -20.06 -2.99
C GLU A 42 10.74 -20.71 -3.67
N GLU A 43 9.52 -20.46 -3.20
CA GLU A 43 8.30 -21.01 -3.79
C GLU A 43 8.15 -20.57 -5.26
N VAL A 44 8.39 -19.30 -5.57
CA VAL A 44 8.32 -18.78 -6.94
C VAL A 44 9.42 -19.37 -7.82
N LEU A 45 10.66 -19.37 -7.36
CA LEU A 45 11.79 -19.92 -8.13
C LEU A 45 11.62 -21.42 -8.37
N ASN A 46 11.23 -22.19 -7.35
CA ASN A 46 10.97 -23.61 -7.48
C ASN A 46 9.89 -23.91 -8.52
N SER A 47 8.85 -23.08 -8.59
CA SER A 47 7.77 -23.24 -9.58
C SER A 47 8.20 -22.90 -11.02
N VAL A 48 9.22 -22.05 -11.19
CA VAL A 48 9.65 -21.54 -12.53
C VAL A 48 10.82 -22.35 -13.08
N ILE A 49 11.84 -22.64 -12.26
CA ILE A 49 13.09 -23.25 -12.72
C ILE A 49 13.37 -24.66 -12.13
N GLY A 50 12.50 -25.13 -11.22
CA GLY A 50 12.65 -26.40 -10.51
C GLY A 50 13.57 -26.30 -9.29
N GLU A 51 13.23 -27.08 -8.25
CA GLU A 51 13.90 -27.02 -6.94
C GLU A 51 15.41 -27.28 -7.01
N GLU A 52 15.83 -28.18 -7.89
CA GLU A 52 17.25 -28.54 -8.09
C GLU A 52 18.15 -27.43 -8.66
N ASN A 53 17.53 -26.38 -9.26
CA ASN A 53 18.22 -25.27 -9.89
C ASN A 53 18.23 -24.00 -9.04
N VAL A 54 17.54 -23.99 -7.89
CA VAL A 54 17.48 -22.84 -6.97
C VAL A 54 18.72 -22.84 -6.07
N THR A 55 19.44 -21.72 -6.07
CA THR A 55 20.63 -21.53 -5.23
C THR A 55 20.40 -20.45 -4.18
N ASP A 56 21.09 -20.55 -3.03
CA ASP A 56 21.04 -19.54 -1.97
C ASP A 56 21.44 -18.14 -2.46
N GLU A 57 22.37 -18.08 -3.43
CA GLU A 57 22.80 -16.81 -4.04
C GLU A 57 21.66 -16.17 -4.84
N MET A 58 20.90 -16.96 -5.60
CA MET A 58 19.70 -16.47 -6.31
C MET A 58 18.66 -15.95 -5.31
N VAL A 59 18.33 -16.72 -4.29
CA VAL A 59 17.36 -16.33 -3.25
C VAL A 59 17.79 -15.03 -2.58
N SER A 60 19.05 -14.92 -2.17
CA SER A 60 19.56 -13.71 -1.49
C SER A 60 19.53 -12.47 -2.39
N SER A 61 19.80 -12.62 -3.69
CA SER A 61 19.78 -11.51 -4.65
C SER A 61 18.37 -10.90 -4.84
N PHE A 62 17.33 -11.70 -4.68
CA PHE A 62 15.93 -11.26 -4.82
C PHE A 62 15.30 -10.74 -3.53
N GLN A 63 15.89 -10.93 -2.35
CA GLN A 63 15.28 -10.53 -1.07
C GLN A 63 14.94 -9.04 -1.00
N ILE A 64 15.88 -8.16 -1.33
CA ILE A 64 15.66 -6.71 -1.27
C ILE A 64 14.63 -6.26 -2.31
N PRO A 65 14.74 -6.63 -3.60
CA PRO A 65 13.73 -6.33 -4.61
C PRO A 65 12.31 -6.77 -4.22
N VAL A 66 12.14 -8.01 -3.79
CA VAL A 66 10.82 -8.56 -3.44
C VAL A 66 10.21 -7.81 -2.27
N ARG A 67 10.98 -7.52 -1.21
CA ARG A 67 10.51 -6.73 -0.07
C ARG A 67 10.07 -5.33 -0.50
N LYS A 68 10.87 -4.64 -1.33
CA LYS A 68 10.53 -3.30 -1.83
C LYS A 68 9.29 -3.31 -2.72
N MET A 69 9.13 -4.31 -3.56
CA MET A 69 7.92 -4.48 -4.38
C MET A 69 6.68 -4.77 -3.54
N ALA A 70 6.81 -5.54 -2.46
CA ALA A 70 5.70 -5.78 -1.53
C ALA A 70 5.26 -4.48 -0.84
N HIS A 71 6.21 -3.65 -0.35
CA HIS A 71 5.94 -2.33 0.19
C HIS A 71 5.26 -1.42 -0.84
N PHE A 72 5.83 -1.29 -2.03
CA PHE A 72 5.22 -0.55 -3.13
C PHE A 72 3.76 -0.99 -3.39
N GLY A 73 3.51 -2.31 -3.46
CA GLY A 73 2.18 -2.86 -3.74
C GLY A 73 1.15 -2.54 -2.64
N ILE A 74 1.53 -2.66 -1.37
CA ILE A 74 0.61 -2.38 -0.26
C ILE A 74 0.35 -0.88 -0.12
N TYR A 75 1.33 -0.01 -0.40
CA TYR A 75 1.15 1.43 -0.44
C TYR A 75 0.35 1.89 -1.67
N MET A 76 0.43 1.17 -2.79
CA MET A 76 -0.47 1.38 -3.93
C MET A 76 -1.93 1.08 -3.54
N LEU A 77 -2.17 0.01 -2.78
CA LEU A 77 -3.51 -0.26 -2.22
C LEU A 77 -3.95 0.83 -1.24
N LEU A 78 -3.03 1.36 -0.40
CA LEU A 78 -3.33 2.47 0.49
C LEU A 78 -3.75 3.72 -0.30
N GLY A 79 -3.02 4.09 -1.34
CA GLY A 79 -3.37 5.23 -2.20
C GLY A 79 -4.75 5.06 -2.85
N PHE A 80 -5.05 3.87 -3.35
CA PHE A 80 -6.35 3.53 -3.93
C PHE A 80 -7.49 3.64 -2.91
N THR A 81 -7.32 3.13 -1.70
CA THR A 81 -8.35 3.18 -0.64
C THR A 81 -8.52 4.58 -0.07
N LEU A 82 -7.43 5.36 0.09
CA LEU A 82 -7.49 6.75 0.51
C LEU A 82 -8.26 7.63 -0.47
N ILE A 83 -7.95 7.58 -1.76
CA ILE A 83 -8.66 8.39 -2.76
C ILE A 83 -10.13 8.00 -2.85
N ASN A 84 -10.47 6.71 -2.69
CA ASN A 84 -11.85 6.26 -2.60
C ASN A 84 -12.55 6.86 -1.36
N LEU A 85 -11.91 6.84 -0.19
CA LEU A 85 -12.46 7.44 1.03
C LEU A 85 -12.73 8.95 0.85
N PHE A 86 -11.75 9.71 0.36
CA PHE A 86 -11.91 11.15 0.14
C PHE A 86 -12.98 11.45 -0.91
N ASN A 87 -13.13 10.62 -1.95
CA ASN A 87 -14.23 10.72 -2.90
C ASN A 87 -15.60 10.51 -2.21
N GLN A 88 -15.74 9.52 -1.31
CA GLN A 88 -16.98 9.31 -0.56
C GLN A 88 -17.28 10.47 0.41
N ILE A 89 -16.26 11.05 1.03
CA ILE A 89 -16.40 12.26 1.87
C ILE A 89 -16.94 13.42 1.02
N VAL A 90 -16.33 13.70 -0.14
CA VAL A 90 -16.78 14.76 -1.06
C VAL A 90 -18.23 14.55 -1.48
N LEU A 91 -18.62 13.32 -1.85
CA LEU A 91 -19.98 12.98 -2.29
C LEU A 91 -21.02 13.01 -1.15
N THR A 92 -20.61 12.72 0.07
CA THR A 92 -21.52 12.64 1.23
C THR A 92 -21.83 14.02 1.79
N PHE A 93 -20.82 14.90 1.84
CA PHE A 93 -20.92 16.22 2.47
C PHE A 93 -20.95 17.37 1.46
N ASP A 94 -21.02 17.08 0.16
CA ASP A 94 -21.02 18.07 -0.95
C ASP A 94 -19.84 19.05 -0.87
N LEU A 95 -18.65 18.51 -0.60
CA LEU A 95 -17.43 19.28 -0.43
C LEU A 95 -16.69 19.48 -1.76
N SER A 96 -15.73 20.41 -1.74
CA SER A 96 -14.89 20.64 -2.92
C SER A 96 -14.06 19.40 -3.28
N LYS A 97 -14.02 19.07 -4.59
CA LYS A 97 -13.17 17.99 -5.13
C LYS A 97 -11.68 18.14 -4.84
N TYR A 98 -11.21 19.37 -4.53
CA TYR A 98 -9.83 19.60 -4.13
C TYR A 98 -9.44 18.86 -2.85
N LEU A 99 -10.43 18.50 -2.00
CA LEU A 99 -10.19 17.66 -0.84
C LEU A 99 -9.60 16.30 -1.21
N MET A 100 -9.83 15.82 -2.43
CA MET A 100 -9.24 14.57 -2.91
C MET A 100 -7.71 14.61 -2.99
N TYR A 101 -7.10 15.79 -3.18
CA TYR A 101 -5.63 15.91 -3.13
C TYR A 101 -5.05 15.63 -1.74
N VAL A 102 -5.86 15.79 -0.69
CA VAL A 102 -5.46 15.47 0.68
C VAL A 102 -5.12 13.98 0.81
N SER A 103 -5.74 13.10 0.01
CA SER A 103 -5.43 11.67 0.02
C SER A 103 -3.94 11.38 -0.22
N PHE A 104 -3.31 12.13 -1.13
CA PHE A 104 -1.88 11.97 -1.42
C PHE A 104 -1.01 12.41 -0.23
N PHE A 105 -1.33 13.57 0.35
CA PHE A 105 -0.59 14.06 1.53
C PHE A 105 -0.73 13.13 2.73
N VAL A 106 -1.91 12.58 2.97
CA VAL A 106 -2.12 11.57 4.04
C VAL A 106 -1.27 10.33 3.78
N GLY A 107 -1.21 9.86 2.54
CA GLY A 107 -0.38 8.72 2.16
C GLY A 107 1.13 8.97 2.39
N ILE A 108 1.63 10.16 2.01
CA ILE A 108 3.03 10.55 2.26
C ILE A 108 3.33 10.61 3.76
N LEU A 109 2.48 11.29 4.53
CA LEU A 109 2.66 11.40 5.97
C LEU A 109 2.67 10.03 6.65
N TYR A 110 1.81 9.12 6.19
CA TYR A 110 1.79 7.76 6.70
C TYR A 110 3.07 6.98 6.33
N ALA A 111 3.58 7.12 5.11
CA ALA A 111 4.84 6.49 4.69
C ALA A 111 6.05 7.00 5.53
N ILE A 112 6.12 8.30 5.79
CA ILE A 112 7.16 8.89 6.65
C ILE A 112 7.02 8.36 8.09
N PHE A 113 5.80 8.33 8.61
CA PHE A 113 5.53 7.82 9.97
C PHE A 113 5.91 6.33 10.08
N ASP A 114 5.51 5.51 9.12
CA ASP A 114 5.82 4.09 9.11
C ASP A 114 7.34 3.86 9.09
N GLU A 115 8.05 4.54 8.20
CA GLU A 115 9.48 4.33 8.01
C GLU A 115 10.31 4.83 9.20
N PHE A 116 10.07 6.06 9.66
CA PHE A 116 10.91 6.68 10.69
C PHE A 116 10.45 6.41 12.12
N VAL A 117 9.15 6.19 12.34
CA VAL A 117 8.63 5.94 13.69
C VAL A 117 8.47 4.44 13.93
N ILE A 118 7.82 3.70 13.05
CA ILE A 118 7.53 2.28 13.27
C ILE A 118 8.75 1.41 12.95
N GLN A 119 9.28 1.50 11.74
CA GLN A 119 10.44 0.72 11.34
C GLN A 119 11.72 1.20 12.04
N GLY A 120 11.83 2.50 12.36
CA GLY A 120 12.96 3.07 13.08
C GLY A 120 13.17 2.53 14.50
N VAL A 121 12.10 2.03 15.15
CA VAL A 121 12.20 1.36 16.45
C VAL A 121 12.18 -0.17 16.35
N THR A 122 12.02 -0.72 15.14
CA THR A 122 11.94 -2.16 14.92
C THR A 122 13.33 -2.77 14.76
N THR A 123 13.65 -3.79 15.56
CA THR A 123 14.96 -4.42 15.59
C THR A 123 15.36 -4.96 14.21
N GLY A 124 16.59 -4.63 13.79
CA GLY A 124 17.17 -5.10 12.53
C GLY A 124 16.66 -4.36 11.29
N ARG A 125 16.02 -3.20 11.47
CA ARG A 125 15.64 -2.29 10.38
C ARG A 125 16.35 -0.94 10.52
N ALA A 126 16.63 -0.30 9.40
CA ALA A 126 17.19 1.05 9.34
C ALA A 126 16.29 1.93 8.46
N PRO A 127 15.79 3.06 8.99
CA PRO A 127 14.95 3.98 8.22
C PRO A 127 15.67 4.50 6.97
N SER A 128 14.95 4.63 5.86
CA SER A 128 15.49 5.02 4.57
C SER A 128 14.55 5.97 3.82
N TRP A 129 15.05 7.13 3.41
CA TRP A 129 14.30 8.02 2.51
C TRP A 129 13.97 7.40 1.16
N ILE A 130 14.79 6.43 0.71
CA ILE A 130 14.53 5.69 -0.54
C ILE A 130 13.28 4.83 -0.37
N ASP A 131 13.08 4.23 0.80
CA ASP A 131 11.91 3.41 1.06
C ASP A 131 10.65 4.29 1.16
N VAL A 132 10.73 5.47 1.80
CA VAL A 132 9.65 6.49 1.75
C VAL A 132 9.29 6.89 0.32
N LEU A 133 10.28 7.05 -0.58
CA LEU A 133 10.02 7.38 -1.98
C LEU A 133 9.32 6.24 -2.72
N ILE A 134 9.71 4.99 -2.47
CA ILE A 134 9.07 3.80 -3.04
C ILE A 134 7.61 3.73 -2.59
N ASP A 135 7.35 3.86 -1.29
CA ASP A 135 6.03 3.82 -0.68
C ASP A 135 5.14 4.96 -1.20
N THR A 136 5.67 6.17 -1.25
CA THR A 136 4.97 7.35 -1.81
C THR A 136 4.66 7.18 -3.29
N SER A 137 5.56 6.57 -4.08
CA SER A 137 5.29 6.26 -5.48
C SER A 137 4.17 5.23 -5.63
N GLY A 138 4.11 4.24 -4.73
CA GLY A 138 2.99 3.31 -4.62
C GLY A 138 1.67 4.06 -4.38
N VAL A 139 1.62 4.95 -3.37
CA VAL A 139 0.44 5.79 -3.10
C VAL A 139 0.00 6.57 -4.33
N ALA A 140 0.94 7.22 -5.03
CA ALA A 140 0.64 8.00 -6.24
C ALA A 140 0.01 7.14 -7.33
N ILE A 141 0.57 5.97 -7.61
CA ILE A 141 0.03 5.04 -8.62
C ILE A 141 -1.34 4.51 -8.21
N GLY A 142 -1.55 4.18 -6.92
CA GLY A 142 -2.85 3.77 -6.41
C GLY A 142 -3.95 4.83 -6.63
N ILE A 143 -3.62 6.10 -6.42
CA ILE A 143 -4.51 7.22 -6.69
C ILE A 143 -4.80 7.33 -8.19
N ILE A 144 -3.78 7.23 -9.05
CA ILE A 144 -3.93 7.32 -10.50
C ILE A 144 -4.83 6.19 -11.03
N LEU A 145 -4.67 4.96 -10.53
CA LEU A 145 -5.49 3.81 -10.91
C LEU A 145 -6.97 3.96 -10.53
N PHE A 146 -7.30 4.82 -9.57
CA PHE A 146 -8.68 5.12 -9.20
C PHE A 146 -9.38 6.10 -10.15
N ILE A 147 -8.64 6.94 -10.90
CA ILE A 147 -9.21 7.97 -11.79
C ILE A 147 -10.18 7.40 -12.83
N PRO A 148 -9.91 6.30 -13.54
CA PRO A 148 -10.85 5.69 -14.47
C PRO A 148 -12.20 5.32 -13.82
N ILE A 149 -12.16 4.83 -12.57
CA ILE A 149 -13.37 4.46 -11.82
C ILE A 149 -14.24 5.68 -11.56
N LEU A 150 -13.62 6.83 -11.20
CA LEU A 150 -14.34 8.09 -11.02
C LEU A 150 -15.03 8.57 -12.29
N THR A 151 -14.39 8.41 -13.43
CA THR A 151 -14.95 8.85 -14.71
C THR A 151 -16.11 7.96 -15.16
N LEU A 152 -16.00 6.65 -14.95
CA LEU A 152 -17.05 5.68 -15.27
C LEU A 152 -18.32 5.89 -14.42
N THR A 153 -18.14 6.07 -13.10
CA THR A 153 -19.28 6.30 -12.18
C THR A 153 -20.02 7.59 -12.50
N LYS A 154 -19.32 8.66 -12.91
CA LYS A 154 -19.97 9.91 -13.34
C LYS A 154 -20.78 9.74 -14.63
N LYS A 155 -20.32 8.88 -15.54
CA LYS A 155 -21.02 8.63 -16.82
C LYS A 155 -22.30 7.81 -16.64
N ILE A 156 -22.30 6.89 -15.67
CA ILE A 156 -23.48 6.07 -15.34
C ILE A 156 -24.57 6.92 -14.64
N ASN A 157 -24.18 7.82 -13.76
CA ASN A 157 -25.13 8.67 -13.01
C ASN A 157 -25.72 9.85 -13.83
N LYS A 158 -25.25 10.06 -15.06
CA LYS A 158 -25.79 11.07 -16.01
C LYS A 158 -26.81 10.49 -17.00
N LYS A 159 -27.01 9.19 -17.02
CA LYS A 159 -28.07 8.49 -17.78
C LYS A 159 -29.27 8.20 -16.86
#